data_a8b95e029da5ccf91e442e1d873ed793
#
_entry.id   a8b95e029da5ccf91e442e1d873ed793
#
_cell.length_a   1.000
_cell.length_b   1.000
_cell.length_c   1.000
_cell.angle_alpha   90.00
_cell.angle_beta   90.00
_cell.angle_gamma   90.00
#
_symmetry.space_group_name_H-M   'P 1'
#
loop_
_entity.id
_entity.type
_entity.pdbx_description
1 polymer ?
#
loop_
_entity_poly.entity_id
_entity_poly.type
_entity_poly.pdbx_seq_one_letter_code
_entity_poly.pdbx_strand_id
1 'polypeptide(L)'
;IPSREKYTDLKEKFIFPGIVDMRVFVGEPGYEYKENFRTLSNAALAGGVTSVVTMPNTSPVIDNVSMVDFLKRRGRDKSKINIFPTASLTKGLEGTNMNEFGLLNKKGIIGYTDGTQTIQNTRLMSRIMRSAFDLDALVIQHAEDNELSKDGQVNDGIIATKLGLQGIPDYAEKIIIERDLTLLEDFNCRYHIAQISSEKSVEIIKNRKEIVKFTTGVSINNLSLNQNDIGDFRTFLKLSPPLRTEEDRLSLIKGINQNLIDVIVSDHKPEDEESKRLTFSQAATGASGIETLLPLALELFHNGSIKLSKIIECMTCN
;
A
#
# COMPACT_ATOMS: atom_id res chain seq x y z
N ILE A 1 -11.09 45.22 22.24
CA ILE A 1 -12.13 44.21 22.28
C ILE A 1 -11.53 43.04 21.51
N PRO A 2 -11.25 41.89 22.16
CA PRO A 2 -10.77 40.74 21.44
C PRO A 2 -11.86 40.29 20.43
N SER A 3 -11.44 40.02 19.21
CA SER A 3 -12.26 39.43 18.16
C SER A 3 -12.97 38.20 18.73
N ARG A 4 -14.26 38.06 18.48
CA ARG A 4 -15.02 36.85 18.79
C ARG A 4 -14.46 35.73 17.91
N GLU A 5 -13.44 35.07 18.38
CA GLU A 5 -13.00 33.81 17.76
C GLU A 5 -14.16 32.82 17.86
N LYS A 6 -14.65 32.39 16.71
CA LYS A 6 -15.64 31.30 16.63
C LYS A 6 -14.93 30.03 17.07
N TYR A 7 -15.24 29.53 18.22
CA TYR A 7 -14.82 28.21 18.66
C TYR A 7 -15.97 27.21 18.49
N THR A 8 -15.61 25.97 18.21
CA THR A 8 -16.55 24.84 18.14
C THR A 8 -16.34 23.99 19.38
N ASP A 9 -17.41 23.78 20.15
CA ASP A 9 -17.39 22.87 21.28
C ASP A 9 -17.43 21.43 20.76
N LEU A 10 -16.40 20.66 21.07
CA LEU A 10 -16.20 19.29 20.62
C LEU A 10 -16.41 18.27 21.75
N LYS A 11 -17.28 18.56 22.71
CA LYS A 11 -17.63 17.64 23.80
C LYS A 11 -17.87 16.23 23.23
N GLU A 12 -17.30 15.22 23.87
CA GLU A 12 -17.44 13.80 23.52
C GLU A 12 -16.88 13.39 22.15
N LYS A 13 -16.07 14.26 21.51
CA LYS A 13 -15.42 13.94 20.22
C LYS A 13 -13.90 13.86 20.38
N PHE A 14 -13.29 12.99 19.60
CA PHE A 14 -11.84 12.93 19.48
C PHE A 14 -11.39 13.83 18.32
N ILE A 15 -10.27 14.53 18.52
CA ILE A 15 -9.58 15.28 17.47
C ILE A 15 -8.24 14.62 17.25
N PHE A 16 -7.91 14.33 16.01
CA PHE A 16 -6.62 13.81 15.60
C PHE A 16 -6.22 14.40 14.24
N PRO A 17 -4.95 14.30 13.84
CA PRO A 17 -4.50 14.74 12.52
C PRO A 17 -5.30 14.06 11.41
N GLY A 18 -5.45 14.71 10.26
CA GLY A 18 -6.09 14.09 9.10
C GLY A 18 -5.36 12.81 8.68
N ILE A 19 -6.11 11.80 8.25
CA ILE A 19 -5.57 10.50 7.85
C ILE A 19 -4.68 10.67 6.61
N VAL A 20 -3.54 9.97 6.62
CA VAL A 20 -2.60 9.85 5.51
C VAL A 20 -2.66 8.41 5.00
N ASP A 21 -3.08 8.21 3.75
CA ASP A 21 -3.07 6.89 3.13
C ASP A 21 -1.86 6.76 2.20
N MET A 22 -0.95 5.87 2.54
CA MET A 22 0.34 5.72 1.85
C MET A 22 0.28 4.85 0.58
N ARG A 23 -0.88 4.27 0.22
CA ARG A 23 -0.97 3.36 -0.92
C ARG A 23 -2.30 3.52 -1.66
N VAL A 24 -2.32 4.43 -2.63
CA VAL A 24 -3.52 4.77 -3.40
C VAL A 24 -3.21 4.75 -4.89
N PHE A 25 -4.00 3.99 -5.64
CA PHE A 25 -3.94 3.96 -7.11
C PHE A 25 -5.01 4.89 -7.66
N VAL A 26 -4.56 5.98 -8.28
CA VAL A 26 -5.43 6.86 -9.05
C VAL A 26 -5.28 6.56 -10.53
N GLY A 27 -6.36 6.41 -11.26
CA GLY A 27 -6.31 6.06 -12.69
C GLY A 27 -5.86 7.20 -13.61
N GLU A 28 -5.64 8.39 -13.09
CA GLU A 28 -5.23 9.56 -13.88
C GLU A 28 -3.71 9.80 -13.79
N PRO A 29 -3.02 9.83 -14.94
CA PRO A 29 -3.53 9.78 -16.32
C PRO A 29 -3.77 8.35 -16.86
N GLY A 30 -4.66 8.25 -17.85
CA GLY A 30 -4.79 7.10 -18.74
C GLY A 30 -5.85 6.07 -18.38
N TYR A 31 -6.30 6.04 -17.13
CA TYR A 31 -7.34 5.13 -16.64
C TYR A 31 -8.41 5.89 -15.86
N GLU A 32 -8.75 7.12 -16.31
CA GLU A 32 -9.69 8.00 -15.64
C GLU A 32 -11.10 7.41 -15.51
N TYR A 33 -11.42 6.42 -16.32
CA TYR A 33 -12.68 5.66 -16.26
C TYR A 33 -12.77 4.76 -15.01
N LYS A 34 -11.62 4.37 -14.42
CA LYS A 34 -11.57 3.66 -13.13
C LYS A 34 -11.70 4.67 -11.98
N GLU A 35 -10.84 5.69 -12.00
CA GLU A 35 -10.85 6.79 -11.04
C GLU A 35 -10.03 7.98 -11.54
N ASN A 36 -10.39 9.18 -11.10
CA ASN A 36 -9.66 10.42 -11.35
C ASN A 36 -9.46 11.22 -10.05
N PHE A 37 -8.65 12.27 -10.05
CA PHE A 37 -8.35 13.05 -8.84
C PHE A 37 -9.60 13.65 -8.16
N ARG A 38 -10.66 13.98 -8.89
CA ARG A 38 -11.88 14.51 -8.32
C ARG A 38 -12.68 13.43 -7.58
N THR A 39 -12.83 12.25 -8.17
CA THR A 39 -13.56 11.14 -7.55
C THR A 39 -12.80 10.61 -6.33
N LEU A 40 -11.48 10.39 -6.47
CA LEU A 40 -10.60 10.03 -5.37
C LEU A 40 -10.71 11.03 -4.21
N SER A 41 -10.63 12.32 -4.51
CA SER A 41 -10.68 13.37 -3.48
C SER A 41 -12.01 13.39 -2.73
N ASN A 42 -13.14 13.12 -3.39
CA ASN A 42 -14.45 13.05 -2.75
C ASN A 42 -14.56 11.79 -1.86
N ALA A 43 -14.12 10.63 -2.33
CA ALA A 43 -14.08 9.39 -1.57
C ALA A 43 -13.14 9.52 -0.35
N ALA A 44 -11.95 10.08 -0.53
CA ALA A 44 -11.01 10.33 0.55
C ALA A 44 -11.59 11.20 1.66
N LEU A 45 -12.24 12.32 1.30
CA LEU A 45 -12.90 13.19 2.29
C LEU A 45 -14.05 12.49 3.01
N ALA A 46 -14.83 11.67 2.31
CA ALA A 46 -15.88 10.86 2.95
C ALA A 46 -15.31 9.88 3.96
N GLY A 47 -14.13 9.28 3.68
CA GLY A 47 -13.38 8.40 4.57
C GLY A 47 -12.54 9.09 5.65
N GLY A 48 -12.52 10.45 5.69
CA GLY A 48 -11.68 11.21 6.63
C GLY A 48 -10.19 11.27 6.25
N VAL A 49 -9.84 10.86 5.02
CA VAL A 49 -8.47 10.91 4.49
C VAL A 49 -8.20 12.30 3.92
N THR A 50 -7.15 12.95 4.39
CA THR A 50 -6.77 14.31 3.99
C THR A 50 -5.53 14.37 3.12
N SER A 51 -4.77 13.29 3.08
CA SER A 51 -3.53 13.18 2.32
C SER A 51 -3.37 11.78 1.75
N VAL A 52 -2.93 11.67 0.50
CA VAL A 52 -2.69 10.38 -0.15
C VAL A 52 -1.33 10.35 -0.84
N VAL A 53 -0.71 9.18 -0.79
CA VAL A 53 0.49 8.86 -1.58
C VAL A 53 0.04 8.07 -2.80
N THR A 54 0.23 8.64 -3.99
CA THR A 54 -0.24 8.00 -5.23
C THR A 54 0.84 7.14 -5.86
N MET A 55 0.42 5.94 -6.29
CA MET A 55 1.28 4.99 -6.97
C MET A 55 1.51 5.38 -8.44
N PRO A 56 2.68 5.01 -9.04
CA PRO A 56 3.08 5.46 -10.36
C PRO A 56 2.48 4.65 -11.52
N ASN A 57 1.61 3.67 -11.24
CA ASN A 57 1.01 2.72 -12.20
C ASN A 57 -0.08 3.39 -13.04
N THR A 58 0.28 4.39 -13.81
CA THR A 58 -0.61 5.14 -14.71
C THR A 58 -0.17 4.93 -16.16
N SER A 59 -0.90 5.47 -17.11
CA SER A 59 -0.54 5.43 -18.53
C SER A 59 -0.59 6.84 -19.13
N PRO A 60 0.58 7.48 -19.36
CA PRO A 60 1.95 6.99 -19.12
C PRO A 60 2.31 6.77 -17.65
N VAL A 61 3.29 5.92 -17.39
CA VAL A 61 3.87 5.68 -16.07
C VAL A 61 4.53 6.97 -15.54
N ILE A 62 4.50 7.16 -14.21
CA ILE A 62 5.18 8.29 -13.57
C ILE A 62 6.67 7.95 -13.41
N ASP A 63 7.41 8.01 -14.49
CA ASP A 63 8.83 7.65 -14.57
C ASP A 63 9.74 8.78 -15.05
N ASN A 64 9.19 9.97 -15.26
CA ASN A 64 9.94 11.13 -15.72
C ASN A 64 9.43 12.44 -15.11
N VAL A 65 10.24 13.47 -15.23
CA VAL A 65 9.98 14.80 -14.64
C VAL A 65 8.68 15.41 -15.14
N SER A 66 8.35 15.27 -16.42
CA SER A 66 7.14 15.86 -17.01
C SER A 66 5.88 15.25 -16.42
N MET A 67 5.89 13.94 -16.16
CA MET A 67 4.77 13.24 -15.54
C MET A 67 4.60 13.62 -14.08
N VAL A 68 5.68 13.80 -13.32
CA VAL A 68 5.61 14.30 -11.94
C VAL A 68 5.02 15.71 -11.90
N ASP A 69 5.47 16.61 -12.78
CA ASP A 69 4.93 17.97 -12.87
C ASP A 69 3.45 17.98 -13.30
N PHE A 70 3.06 17.07 -14.19
CA PHE A 70 1.67 16.88 -14.59
C PHE A 70 0.81 16.48 -13.38
N LEU A 71 1.19 15.42 -12.65
CA LEU A 71 0.47 14.93 -11.48
C LEU A 71 0.31 16.01 -10.40
N LYS A 72 1.37 16.73 -10.06
CA LYS A 72 1.32 17.79 -9.06
C LYS A 72 0.36 18.91 -9.46
N ARG A 73 0.37 19.30 -10.73
CA ARG A 73 -0.54 20.31 -11.26
C ARG A 73 -2.00 19.83 -11.22
N ARG A 74 -2.26 18.60 -11.71
CA ARG A 74 -3.60 18.01 -11.71
C ARG A 74 -4.14 17.80 -10.29
N GLY A 75 -3.30 17.27 -9.38
CA GLY A 75 -3.67 17.12 -7.98
C GLY A 75 -4.05 18.44 -7.34
N ARG A 76 -3.25 19.50 -7.51
CA ARG A 76 -3.57 20.85 -7.02
C ARG A 76 -4.87 21.40 -7.60
N ASP A 77 -5.12 21.23 -8.89
CA ASP A 77 -6.22 21.87 -9.60
C ASP A 77 -7.55 21.11 -9.47
N LYS A 78 -7.51 19.80 -9.21
CA LYS A 78 -8.69 18.91 -9.22
C LYS A 78 -9.01 18.23 -7.90
N SER A 79 -8.03 18.16 -6.97
CA SER A 79 -8.22 17.51 -5.68
C SER A 79 -8.54 18.51 -4.57
N LYS A 80 -9.30 18.04 -3.58
CA LYS A 80 -9.57 18.77 -2.32
C LYS A 80 -8.70 18.30 -1.17
N ILE A 81 -7.88 17.26 -1.40
CA ILE A 81 -6.94 16.68 -0.45
C ILE A 81 -5.51 16.85 -0.95
N ASN A 82 -4.53 16.62 -0.09
CA ASN A 82 -3.13 16.66 -0.47
C ASN A 82 -2.75 15.42 -1.29
N ILE A 83 -2.14 15.62 -2.44
CA ILE A 83 -1.64 14.56 -3.32
C ILE A 83 -0.12 14.55 -3.28
N PHE A 84 0.46 13.45 -2.83
CA PHE A 84 1.90 13.22 -2.78
C PHE A 84 2.29 12.13 -3.78
N PRO A 85 2.87 12.49 -4.94
CA PRO A 85 3.23 11.49 -5.93
C PRO A 85 4.49 10.71 -5.54
N THR A 86 4.48 9.42 -5.88
CA THR A 86 5.69 8.61 -6.03
C THR A 86 6.09 8.55 -7.50
N ALA A 87 7.34 8.17 -7.76
CA ALA A 87 7.80 7.82 -9.11
C ALA A 87 8.21 6.35 -9.15
N SER A 88 8.31 5.79 -10.37
CA SER A 88 8.71 4.40 -10.51
C SER A 88 10.18 4.16 -10.15
N LEU A 89 10.49 2.98 -9.61
CA LEU A 89 11.85 2.47 -9.40
C LEU A 89 12.53 2.20 -10.74
N THR A 90 11.76 1.68 -11.69
CA THR A 90 12.27 1.32 -13.03
C THR A 90 11.51 2.04 -14.12
N LYS A 91 12.18 2.27 -15.25
CA LYS A 91 11.57 2.88 -16.44
C LYS A 91 10.43 1.97 -16.93
N GLY A 92 9.27 2.58 -17.17
CA GLY A 92 8.09 1.88 -17.65
C GLY A 92 7.53 0.79 -16.70
N LEU A 93 8.00 0.68 -15.45
CA LEU A 93 7.69 -0.41 -14.51
C LEU A 93 8.15 -1.80 -15.02
N GLU A 94 9.17 -1.87 -15.86
CA GLU A 94 9.60 -3.11 -16.51
C GLU A 94 10.52 -3.99 -15.62
N GLY A 95 10.99 -3.47 -14.48
CA GLY A 95 11.91 -4.21 -13.60
C GLY A 95 13.29 -4.46 -14.19
N THR A 96 13.68 -3.76 -15.25
CA THR A 96 14.94 -3.99 -16.01
C THR A 96 15.94 -2.84 -15.89
N ASN A 97 15.49 -1.61 -16.06
CA ASN A 97 16.32 -0.42 -16.06
C ASN A 97 15.91 0.53 -14.93
N MET A 98 16.85 0.84 -14.03
CA MET A 98 16.63 1.80 -12.95
C MET A 98 16.27 3.20 -13.52
N ASN A 99 15.37 3.88 -12.85
CA ASN A 99 14.95 5.23 -13.20
C ASN A 99 16.01 6.29 -12.79
N GLU A 100 15.81 7.52 -13.24
CA GLU A 100 16.73 8.65 -13.01
C GLU A 100 16.43 9.37 -11.69
N PHE A 101 16.76 8.72 -10.57
CA PHE A 101 16.44 9.19 -9.20
C PHE A 101 16.93 10.62 -8.95
N GLY A 102 18.12 10.99 -9.41
CA GLY A 102 18.67 12.31 -9.18
C GLY A 102 17.86 13.46 -9.79
N LEU A 103 17.20 13.23 -10.93
CA LEU A 103 16.32 14.23 -11.56
C LEU A 103 14.95 14.28 -10.88
N LEU A 104 14.39 13.12 -10.59
CA LEU A 104 13.06 12.98 -9.99
C LEU A 104 13.02 13.48 -8.54
N ASN A 105 14.06 13.22 -7.75
CA ASN A 105 14.17 13.67 -6.36
C ASN A 105 14.07 15.20 -6.22
N LYS A 106 14.66 15.94 -7.16
CA LYS A 106 14.57 17.43 -7.21
C LYS A 106 13.14 17.94 -7.45
N LYS A 107 12.24 17.08 -7.90
CA LYS A 107 10.83 17.41 -8.15
C LYS A 107 9.92 17.22 -6.93
N GLY A 108 10.50 16.80 -5.79
CA GLY A 108 9.78 16.66 -4.53
C GLY A 108 8.74 15.55 -4.61
N ILE A 109 9.09 14.41 -5.19
CA ILE A 109 8.42 13.14 -4.96
C ILE A 109 8.80 12.65 -3.57
N ILE A 110 7.94 11.84 -2.95
CA ILE A 110 8.17 11.37 -1.57
C ILE A 110 8.81 10.00 -1.51
N GLY A 111 8.82 9.26 -2.61
CA GLY A 111 9.40 7.91 -2.68
C GLY A 111 9.34 7.32 -4.07
N TYR A 112 9.93 6.16 -4.21
CA TYR A 112 10.00 5.38 -5.44
C TYR A 112 9.40 4.00 -5.24
N THR A 113 8.56 3.56 -6.18
CA THR A 113 7.93 2.24 -6.14
C THR A 113 7.55 1.80 -7.55
N ASP A 114 7.55 0.50 -7.83
CA ASP A 114 6.92 -0.02 -9.04
C ASP A 114 5.46 -0.47 -8.78
N GLY A 115 4.87 0.05 -7.70
CA GLY A 115 3.46 -0.14 -7.35
C GLY A 115 3.12 -1.56 -6.94
N THR A 116 2.46 -2.31 -7.81
CA THR A 116 2.15 -3.74 -7.60
C THR A 116 3.21 -4.68 -8.22
N GLN A 117 4.23 -4.14 -8.88
CA GLN A 117 5.33 -4.92 -9.44
C GLN A 117 6.47 -5.00 -8.43
N THR A 118 7.09 -6.16 -8.35
CA THR A 118 8.26 -6.40 -7.51
C THR A 118 9.54 -6.37 -8.35
N ILE A 119 10.58 -5.71 -7.87
CA ILE A 119 11.91 -5.81 -8.50
C ILE A 119 12.47 -7.22 -8.26
N GLN A 120 12.36 -8.09 -9.26
CA GLN A 120 12.80 -9.50 -9.16
C GLN A 120 14.31 -9.65 -9.20
N ASN A 121 14.98 -8.82 -9.99
CA ASN A 121 16.44 -8.89 -10.18
C ASN A 121 17.18 -8.32 -8.96
N THR A 122 17.82 -9.19 -8.18
CA THR A 122 18.57 -8.82 -6.96
C THR A 122 19.71 -7.83 -7.24
N ARG A 123 20.43 -7.97 -8.37
CA ARG A 123 21.50 -7.03 -8.74
C ARG A 123 20.94 -5.64 -9.03
N LEU A 124 19.77 -5.56 -9.67
CA LEU A 124 19.10 -4.28 -9.91
C LEU A 124 18.66 -3.65 -8.59
N MET A 125 18.05 -4.43 -7.69
CA MET A 125 17.61 -3.97 -6.37
C MET A 125 18.78 -3.44 -5.53
N SER A 126 19.91 -4.12 -5.52
CA SER A 126 21.15 -3.65 -4.88
C SER A 126 21.62 -2.29 -5.43
N ARG A 127 21.57 -2.08 -6.75
CA ARG A 127 21.90 -0.78 -7.38
C ARG A 127 20.90 0.30 -7.01
N ILE A 128 19.60 -0.02 -6.97
CA ILE A 128 18.53 0.89 -6.56
C ILE A 128 18.77 1.35 -5.12
N MET A 129 19.00 0.42 -4.18
CA MET A 129 19.23 0.75 -2.77
C MET A 129 20.47 1.62 -2.56
N ARG A 130 21.56 1.35 -3.28
CA ARG A 130 22.76 2.19 -3.24
C ARG A 130 22.46 3.61 -3.71
N SER A 131 21.77 3.77 -4.83
CA SER A 131 21.40 5.10 -5.35
C SER A 131 20.41 5.82 -4.43
N ALA A 132 19.50 5.08 -3.81
CA ALA A 132 18.55 5.61 -2.84
C ALA A 132 19.27 6.12 -1.58
N PHE A 133 20.27 5.41 -1.09
CA PHE A 133 21.12 5.84 0.02
C PHE A 133 21.82 7.17 -0.29
N ASP A 134 22.48 7.26 -1.44
CA ASP A 134 23.21 8.47 -1.86
C ASP A 134 22.32 9.72 -1.97
N LEU A 135 21.02 9.55 -2.19
CA LEU A 135 20.03 10.62 -2.41
C LEU A 135 19.04 10.79 -1.24
N ASP A 136 19.19 10.06 -0.15
CA ASP A 136 18.20 9.96 0.93
C ASP A 136 16.77 9.67 0.44
N ALA A 137 16.66 8.87 -0.60
CA ALA A 137 15.41 8.54 -1.24
C ALA A 137 14.72 7.35 -0.56
N LEU A 138 13.39 7.39 -0.46
CA LEU A 138 12.59 6.29 0.08
C LEU A 138 12.27 5.28 -1.02
N VAL A 139 12.67 4.03 -0.81
CA VAL A 139 12.28 2.88 -1.64
C VAL A 139 11.07 2.20 -1.00
N ILE A 140 10.00 2.03 -1.78
CA ILE A 140 8.78 1.35 -1.36
C ILE A 140 8.61 0.11 -2.23
N GLN A 141 8.70 -1.07 -1.65
CA GLN A 141 8.65 -2.33 -2.38
C GLN A 141 7.38 -3.13 -2.06
N HIS A 142 6.65 -3.52 -3.10
CA HIS A 142 5.68 -4.61 -3.02
C HIS A 142 6.45 -5.93 -3.02
N ALA A 143 6.27 -6.74 -1.98
CA ALA A 143 7.07 -7.95 -1.80
C ALA A 143 6.30 -9.18 -2.30
N GLU A 144 6.58 -9.60 -3.52
CA GLU A 144 6.01 -10.82 -4.10
C GLU A 144 6.95 -11.41 -5.15
N ASP A 145 7.31 -12.67 -5.03
CA ASP A 145 8.07 -13.39 -6.06
C ASP A 145 7.13 -13.76 -7.22
N ASN A 146 7.42 -13.23 -8.41
CA ASN A 146 6.54 -13.36 -9.59
C ASN A 146 6.45 -14.78 -10.13
N GLU A 147 7.49 -15.61 -9.96
CA GLU A 147 7.45 -16.98 -10.45
C GLU A 147 6.63 -17.87 -9.51
N LEU A 148 6.72 -17.64 -8.20
CA LEU A 148 5.95 -18.36 -7.20
C LEU A 148 4.48 -17.95 -7.16
N SER A 149 4.16 -16.71 -7.48
CA SER A 149 2.79 -16.18 -7.51
C SER A 149 2.14 -16.25 -8.89
N LYS A 150 2.86 -16.78 -9.89
CA LYS A 150 2.39 -16.84 -11.27
C LYS A 150 1.02 -17.51 -11.37
N ASP A 151 0.11 -16.84 -12.09
CA ASP A 151 -1.28 -17.26 -12.28
C ASP A 151 -2.08 -17.42 -10.97
N GLY A 152 -1.49 -17.04 -9.83
CA GLY A 152 -2.11 -17.11 -8.52
C GLY A 152 -3.22 -16.07 -8.34
N GLN A 153 -4.25 -16.44 -7.58
CA GLN A 153 -5.46 -15.63 -7.45
C GLN A 153 -5.94 -15.47 -6.00
N VAL A 154 -5.62 -16.45 -5.17
CA VAL A 154 -6.01 -16.54 -3.76
C VAL A 154 -4.86 -17.09 -2.94
N ASN A 155 -4.98 -17.07 -1.62
CA ASN A 155 -4.00 -17.74 -0.76
C ASN A 155 -3.91 -19.24 -1.09
N ASP A 156 -2.69 -19.76 -1.15
CA ASP A 156 -2.48 -21.21 -1.33
C ASP A 156 -3.00 -21.99 -0.12
N GLY A 157 -3.69 -23.10 -0.39
CA GLY A 157 -4.23 -23.97 0.67
C GLY A 157 -5.60 -24.56 0.35
N ILE A 158 -6.30 -24.94 1.41
CA ILE A 158 -7.59 -25.68 1.31
C ILE A 158 -8.65 -24.87 0.55
N ILE A 159 -8.71 -23.54 0.73
CA ILE A 159 -9.70 -22.70 0.05
C ILE A 159 -9.40 -22.62 -1.44
N ALA A 160 -8.15 -22.43 -1.85
CA ALA A 160 -7.74 -22.47 -3.25
C ALA A 160 -8.16 -23.80 -3.91
N THR A 161 -7.88 -24.91 -3.26
CA THR A 161 -8.25 -26.25 -3.74
C THR A 161 -9.76 -26.41 -3.87
N LYS A 162 -10.55 -25.99 -2.86
CA LYS A 162 -12.02 -26.05 -2.89
C LYS A 162 -12.64 -25.23 -4.01
N LEU A 163 -12.05 -24.06 -4.29
CA LEU A 163 -12.53 -23.15 -5.33
C LEU A 163 -11.97 -23.51 -6.72
N GLY A 164 -11.03 -24.45 -6.82
CA GLY A 164 -10.34 -24.78 -8.07
C GLY A 164 -9.52 -23.62 -8.64
N LEU A 165 -8.98 -22.74 -7.75
CA LEU A 165 -8.18 -21.60 -8.11
C LEU A 165 -6.70 -21.85 -7.83
N GLN A 166 -5.82 -21.20 -8.60
CA GLN A 166 -4.38 -21.24 -8.35
C GLN A 166 -4.05 -20.45 -7.07
N GLY A 167 -3.29 -21.07 -6.17
CA GLY A 167 -2.84 -20.46 -4.92
C GLY A 167 -1.60 -19.61 -5.08
N ILE A 168 -1.47 -18.59 -4.23
CA ILE A 168 -0.26 -17.78 -4.02
C ILE A 168 0.32 -18.18 -2.67
N PRO A 169 1.47 -18.87 -2.62
CA PRO A 169 2.05 -19.30 -1.37
C PRO A 169 2.57 -18.09 -0.55
N ASP A 170 2.51 -18.19 0.76
CA ASP A 170 2.98 -17.13 1.67
C ASP A 170 4.50 -16.88 1.58
N TYR A 171 5.27 -17.92 1.23
CA TYR A 171 6.71 -17.77 1.03
C TYR A 171 7.08 -16.95 -0.22
N ALA A 172 6.16 -16.69 -1.15
CA ALA A 172 6.40 -15.76 -2.25
C ALA A 172 6.65 -14.33 -1.74
N GLU A 173 5.93 -13.91 -0.69
CA GLU A 173 6.15 -12.66 0.03
C GLU A 173 7.42 -12.71 0.87
N LYS A 174 7.58 -13.77 1.65
CA LYS A 174 8.68 -13.99 2.57
C LYS A 174 10.06 -13.87 1.91
N ILE A 175 10.28 -14.56 0.79
CA ILE A 175 11.56 -14.61 0.08
C ILE A 175 12.02 -13.22 -0.35
N ILE A 176 11.12 -12.41 -0.87
CA ILE A 176 11.42 -11.04 -1.31
C ILE A 176 11.76 -10.16 -0.11
N ILE A 177 11.01 -10.26 0.99
CA ILE A 177 11.29 -9.51 2.22
C ILE A 177 12.69 -9.87 2.75
N GLU A 178 13.02 -11.14 2.90
CA GLU A 178 14.33 -11.57 3.39
C GLU A 178 15.48 -11.11 2.49
N ARG A 179 15.31 -11.23 1.17
CA ARG A 179 16.27 -10.73 0.19
C ARG A 179 16.53 -9.24 0.37
N ASP A 180 15.48 -8.45 0.44
CA ASP A 180 15.60 -6.99 0.49
C ASP A 180 16.17 -6.51 1.83
N LEU A 181 15.76 -7.12 2.94
CA LEU A 181 16.33 -6.81 4.25
C LEU A 181 17.81 -7.23 4.37
N THR A 182 18.22 -8.30 3.70
CA THR A 182 19.64 -8.68 3.61
C THR A 182 20.45 -7.63 2.83
N LEU A 183 19.93 -7.13 1.71
CA LEU A 183 20.57 -6.04 0.98
C LEU A 183 20.62 -4.75 1.80
N LEU A 184 19.58 -4.49 2.58
CA LEU A 184 19.48 -3.28 3.40
C LEU A 184 20.55 -3.21 4.50
N GLU A 185 21.05 -4.34 5.00
CA GLU A 185 22.18 -4.39 5.94
C GLU A 185 23.43 -3.68 5.39
N ASP A 186 23.68 -3.83 4.07
CA ASP A 186 24.84 -3.23 3.42
C ASP A 186 24.61 -1.76 3.00
N PHE A 187 23.38 -1.42 2.60
CA PHE A 187 23.11 -0.10 1.99
C PHE A 187 22.44 0.90 2.92
N ASN A 188 21.72 0.45 3.97
CA ASN A 188 21.06 1.29 4.99
C ASN A 188 20.29 2.49 4.41
N CYS A 189 19.62 2.31 3.26
CA CYS A 189 18.77 3.34 2.66
C CYS A 189 17.41 3.40 3.36
N ARG A 190 16.63 4.44 3.11
CA ARG A 190 15.23 4.52 3.56
C ARG A 190 14.41 3.47 2.79
N TYR A 191 13.84 2.52 3.50
CA TYR A 191 13.12 1.40 2.91
C TYR A 191 11.77 1.16 3.61
N HIS A 192 10.74 0.95 2.81
CA HIS A 192 9.39 0.62 3.27
C HIS A 192 8.88 -0.65 2.57
N ILE A 193 8.52 -1.65 3.34
CA ILE A 193 7.77 -2.81 2.85
C ILE A 193 6.33 -2.35 2.70
N ALA A 194 5.84 -2.21 1.46
CA ALA A 194 4.57 -1.56 1.14
C ALA A 194 3.39 -2.16 1.90
N GLN A 195 3.33 -3.49 1.95
CA GLN A 195 2.36 -4.22 2.75
C GLN A 195 2.77 -5.68 2.91
N ILE A 196 2.42 -6.25 4.05
CA ILE A 196 2.60 -7.67 4.37
C ILE A 196 1.25 -8.31 4.60
N SER A 197 1.19 -9.62 4.44
CA SER A 197 -0.06 -10.38 4.54
C SER A 197 0.01 -11.64 5.40
N SER A 198 1.21 -12.11 5.77
CA SER A 198 1.39 -13.42 6.40
C SER A 198 2.07 -13.37 7.76
N GLU A 199 1.80 -14.36 8.62
CA GLU A 199 2.49 -14.57 9.90
C GLU A 199 3.99 -14.72 9.72
N LYS A 200 4.43 -15.47 8.68
CA LYS A 200 5.86 -15.67 8.39
C LYS A 200 6.58 -14.37 8.09
N SER A 201 5.91 -13.42 7.44
CA SER A 201 6.47 -12.07 7.21
C SER A 201 6.59 -11.29 8.51
N VAL A 202 5.61 -11.39 9.42
CA VAL A 202 5.69 -10.77 10.76
C VAL A 202 6.88 -11.32 11.55
N GLU A 203 7.14 -12.62 11.48
CA GLU A 203 8.29 -13.25 12.15
C GLU A 203 9.64 -12.72 11.62
N ILE A 204 9.77 -12.57 10.29
CA ILE A 204 10.99 -12.00 9.71
C ILE A 204 11.19 -10.57 10.19
N ILE A 205 10.14 -9.74 10.11
CA ILE A 205 10.19 -8.34 10.54
C ILE A 205 10.64 -8.26 12.00
N LYS A 206 10.07 -9.09 12.89
CA LYS A 206 10.45 -9.15 14.30
C LYS A 206 11.96 -9.44 14.48
N ASN A 207 12.50 -10.36 13.72
CA ASN A 207 13.91 -10.76 13.81
C ASN A 207 14.87 -9.72 13.21
N ARG A 208 14.39 -8.90 12.26
CA ARG A 208 15.22 -7.95 11.51
C ARG A 208 15.13 -6.50 12.02
N LYS A 209 14.05 -6.13 12.72
CA LYS A 209 13.77 -4.72 13.09
C LYS A 209 14.81 -4.12 14.06
N GLU A 210 15.55 -4.96 14.80
CA GLU A 210 16.67 -4.55 15.65
C GLU A 210 18.01 -4.42 14.91
N ILE A 211 18.11 -5.03 13.70
CA ILE A 211 19.33 -5.09 12.91
C ILE A 211 19.38 -3.96 11.88
N VAL A 212 18.26 -3.75 11.17
CA VAL A 212 18.16 -2.75 10.11
C VAL A 212 16.97 -1.84 10.32
N LYS A 213 17.07 -0.60 9.82
CA LYS A 213 16.00 0.39 9.90
C LYS A 213 15.13 0.32 8.65
N PHE A 214 13.88 -0.02 8.82
CA PHE A 214 12.85 -0.01 7.79
C PHE A 214 11.48 0.20 8.42
N THR A 215 10.50 0.51 7.59
CA THR A 215 9.10 0.57 7.99
C THR A 215 8.27 -0.45 7.22
N THR A 216 7.11 -0.81 7.77
CA THR A 216 6.25 -1.86 7.23
C THR A 216 4.80 -1.40 7.21
N GLY A 217 4.12 -1.60 6.08
CA GLY A 217 2.70 -1.36 5.92
C GLY A 217 1.88 -2.65 5.98
N VAL A 218 0.59 -2.49 6.21
CA VAL A 218 -0.43 -3.56 6.10
C VAL A 218 -1.72 -2.96 5.54
N SER A 219 -2.40 -3.72 4.66
CA SER A 219 -3.72 -3.32 4.20
C SER A 219 -4.78 -3.54 5.27
N ILE A 220 -5.70 -2.58 5.41
CA ILE A 220 -6.88 -2.72 6.27
C ILE A 220 -7.70 -3.96 5.90
N ASN A 221 -7.70 -4.35 4.61
CA ASN A 221 -8.38 -5.55 4.15
C ASN A 221 -7.82 -6.82 4.80
N ASN A 222 -6.48 -6.95 4.89
CA ASN A 222 -5.82 -8.09 5.52
C ASN A 222 -5.93 -8.10 7.06
N LEU A 223 -6.30 -6.98 7.68
CA LEU A 223 -6.60 -6.90 9.12
C LEU A 223 -8.05 -7.24 9.44
N SER A 224 -8.98 -6.99 8.50
CA SER A 224 -10.42 -7.12 8.73
C SER A 224 -11.02 -8.40 8.15
N LEU A 225 -10.40 -8.95 7.09
CA LEU A 225 -10.91 -10.08 6.32
C LEU A 225 -9.86 -11.20 6.23
N ASN A 226 -10.34 -12.42 5.98
CA ASN A 226 -9.50 -13.59 5.70
C ASN A 226 -9.97 -14.35 4.45
N GLN A 227 -9.26 -15.39 4.06
CA GLN A 227 -9.55 -16.16 2.84
C GLN A 227 -10.97 -16.77 2.78
N ASN A 228 -11.63 -17.00 3.92
CA ASN A 228 -12.99 -17.57 3.95
C ASN A 228 -14.04 -16.55 3.46
N ASP A 229 -13.75 -15.25 3.59
CA ASP A 229 -14.64 -14.18 3.15
C ASP A 229 -14.82 -14.13 1.63
N ILE A 230 -13.90 -14.73 0.87
CA ILE A 230 -14.01 -14.88 -0.59
C ILE A 230 -15.32 -15.60 -0.94
N GLY A 231 -15.75 -16.57 -0.12
CA GLY A 231 -17.03 -17.27 -0.26
C GLY A 231 -17.22 -17.80 -1.69
N ASP A 232 -18.39 -17.53 -2.27
CA ASP A 232 -18.74 -17.97 -3.62
C ASP A 232 -18.16 -17.02 -4.70
N PHE A 233 -16.82 -16.95 -4.78
CA PHE A 233 -16.10 -16.19 -5.82
C PHE A 233 -16.37 -14.68 -5.82
N ARG A 234 -16.40 -14.04 -4.66
CA ARG A 234 -16.55 -12.57 -4.56
C ARG A 234 -15.35 -11.85 -5.18
N THR A 235 -15.49 -11.38 -6.40
CA THR A 235 -14.42 -10.74 -7.17
C THR A 235 -13.89 -9.45 -6.52
N PHE A 236 -14.70 -8.76 -5.71
CA PHE A 236 -14.24 -7.60 -4.92
C PHE A 236 -13.17 -7.97 -3.89
N LEU A 237 -13.04 -9.24 -3.52
CA LEU A 237 -12.02 -9.75 -2.61
C LEU A 237 -10.82 -10.40 -3.33
N LYS A 238 -10.71 -10.20 -4.64
CA LYS A 238 -9.49 -10.51 -5.38
C LYS A 238 -8.49 -9.38 -5.20
N LEU A 239 -7.57 -9.56 -4.27
CA LEU A 239 -6.59 -8.56 -3.80
C LEU A 239 -5.16 -9.04 -4.01
N SER A 240 -4.20 -8.13 -3.96
CA SER A 240 -2.75 -8.40 -3.94
C SER A 240 -2.07 -7.50 -2.89
N PRO A 241 -1.48 -8.10 -1.83
CA PRO A 241 -1.45 -9.53 -1.51
C PRO A 241 -2.85 -10.11 -1.28
N PRO A 242 -3.02 -11.43 -1.45
CA PRO A 242 -4.32 -12.06 -1.23
C PRO A 242 -4.72 -12.06 0.25
N LEU A 243 -6.01 -12.23 0.51
CA LEU A 243 -6.49 -12.50 1.88
C LEU A 243 -5.96 -13.88 2.30
N ARG A 244 -5.25 -13.91 3.44
CA ARG A 244 -4.62 -15.11 3.99
C ARG A 244 -5.53 -15.82 5.01
N THR A 245 -4.97 -16.73 5.79
CA THR A 245 -5.68 -17.46 6.83
C THR A 245 -6.11 -16.54 8.00
N GLU A 246 -6.94 -17.05 8.90
CA GLU A 246 -7.30 -16.32 10.12
C GLU A 246 -6.10 -16.16 11.05
N GLU A 247 -5.23 -17.16 11.09
CA GLU A 247 -3.98 -17.12 11.88
C GLU A 247 -3.07 -15.99 11.37
N ASP A 248 -2.93 -15.83 10.05
CA ASP A 248 -2.19 -14.72 9.45
C ASP A 248 -2.80 -13.37 9.85
N ARG A 249 -4.13 -13.22 9.74
CA ARG A 249 -4.84 -11.99 10.13
C ARG A 249 -4.58 -11.63 11.60
N LEU A 250 -4.70 -12.60 12.50
CA LEU A 250 -4.44 -12.39 13.92
C LEU A 250 -2.98 -12.05 14.20
N SER A 251 -2.04 -12.64 13.45
CA SER A 251 -0.61 -12.33 13.56
C SER A 251 -0.31 -10.89 13.11
N LEU A 252 -0.96 -10.39 12.04
CA LEU A 252 -0.84 -9.00 11.60
C LEU A 252 -1.35 -8.02 12.68
N ILE A 253 -2.51 -8.28 13.29
CA ILE A 253 -3.05 -7.48 14.40
C ILE A 253 -2.05 -7.45 15.58
N LYS A 254 -1.50 -8.60 15.95
CA LYS A 254 -0.47 -8.71 16.98
C LYS A 254 0.80 -7.92 16.60
N GLY A 255 1.18 -7.95 15.31
CA GLY A 255 2.31 -7.19 14.78
C GLY A 255 2.14 -5.67 14.97
N ILE A 256 0.94 -5.13 14.75
CA ILE A 256 0.63 -3.71 15.04
C ILE A 256 0.79 -3.41 16.54
N ASN A 257 0.21 -4.24 17.40
CA ASN A 257 0.29 -4.05 18.85
C ASN A 257 1.73 -4.16 19.40
N GLN A 258 2.62 -4.86 18.70
CA GLN A 258 4.03 -5.03 19.05
C GLN A 258 4.96 -3.99 18.37
N ASN A 259 4.42 -2.99 17.66
CA ASN A 259 5.19 -2.00 16.90
C ASN A 259 6.09 -2.63 15.80
N LEU A 260 5.69 -3.78 15.26
CA LEU A 260 6.36 -4.42 14.14
C LEU A 260 5.84 -3.88 12.80
N ILE A 261 4.57 -3.47 12.76
CA ILE A 261 3.91 -2.85 11.61
C ILE A 261 3.68 -1.37 11.96
N ASP A 262 4.10 -0.50 11.06
CA ASP A 262 4.16 0.95 11.29
C ASP A 262 2.96 1.68 10.69
N VAL A 263 2.43 1.20 9.54
CA VAL A 263 1.42 1.91 8.74
C VAL A 263 0.25 0.99 8.38
N ILE A 264 -0.96 1.52 8.50
CA ILE A 264 -2.20 0.90 7.97
C ILE A 264 -2.62 1.68 6.73
N VAL A 265 -2.80 0.98 5.60
CA VAL A 265 -3.20 1.58 4.32
C VAL A 265 -4.54 1.03 3.85
N SER A 266 -5.26 1.79 3.03
CA SER A 266 -6.50 1.30 2.41
C SER A 266 -6.25 0.27 1.31
N ASP A 267 -5.08 0.33 0.68
CA ASP A 267 -4.78 -0.37 -0.58
C ASP A 267 -5.84 -0.07 -1.67
N HIS A 268 -6.28 1.18 -1.69
CA HIS A 268 -7.30 1.65 -2.62
C HIS A 268 -6.85 1.52 -4.07
N LYS A 269 -7.47 0.59 -4.77
CA LYS A 269 -7.23 0.30 -6.18
C LYS A 269 -8.57 0.01 -6.86
N PRO A 270 -9.32 1.06 -7.20
CA PRO A 270 -10.60 0.90 -7.87
C PRO A 270 -10.43 0.29 -9.26
N GLU A 271 -11.36 -0.55 -9.62
CA GLU A 271 -11.46 -1.17 -10.93
C GLU A 271 -12.86 -0.90 -11.48
N ASP A 272 -12.99 -0.90 -12.81
CA ASP A 272 -14.28 -0.70 -13.45
C ASP A 272 -15.22 -1.89 -13.21
N GLU A 273 -16.53 -1.62 -13.31
CA GLU A 273 -17.57 -2.61 -13.01
C GLU A 273 -17.51 -3.83 -13.94
N GLU A 274 -17.17 -3.61 -15.20
CA GLU A 274 -17.10 -4.70 -16.19
C GLU A 274 -15.97 -5.67 -15.85
N SER A 275 -14.79 -5.16 -15.48
CA SER A 275 -13.65 -5.99 -15.08
C SER A 275 -13.90 -6.77 -13.78
N LYS A 276 -14.81 -6.29 -12.92
CA LYS A 276 -15.20 -6.97 -11.67
C LYS A 276 -16.35 -7.97 -11.84
N ARG A 277 -17.12 -7.89 -12.91
CA ARG A 277 -18.22 -8.83 -13.22
C ARG A 277 -17.76 -10.11 -13.92
N LEU A 278 -16.51 -10.22 -14.30
CA LEU A 278 -15.91 -11.41 -14.89
C LEU A 278 -15.84 -12.55 -13.87
N THR A 279 -15.51 -13.76 -14.34
CA THR A 279 -15.20 -14.88 -13.44
C THR A 279 -14.04 -14.50 -12.52
N PHE A 280 -13.94 -15.10 -11.34
CA PHE A 280 -12.91 -14.75 -10.36
C PHE A 280 -11.50 -14.77 -10.95
N SER A 281 -11.19 -15.79 -11.77
CA SER A 281 -9.88 -15.91 -12.44
C SER A 281 -9.61 -14.78 -13.44
N GLN A 282 -10.62 -14.27 -14.12
CA GLN A 282 -10.48 -13.20 -15.12
C GLN A 282 -10.70 -11.80 -14.56
N ALA A 283 -11.33 -11.70 -13.39
CA ALA A 283 -11.60 -10.40 -12.75
C ALA A 283 -10.31 -9.66 -12.42
N ALA A 284 -10.34 -8.33 -12.55
CA ALA A 284 -9.23 -7.47 -12.19
C ALA A 284 -8.96 -7.53 -10.67
N THR A 285 -7.68 -7.47 -10.30
CA THR A 285 -7.23 -7.44 -8.90
C THR A 285 -7.28 -6.01 -8.35
N GLY A 286 -7.92 -5.82 -7.21
CA GLY A 286 -8.05 -4.53 -6.53
C GLY A 286 -9.47 -4.27 -6.05
N ALA A 287 -9.60 -3.35 -5.10
CA ALA A 287 -10.88 -2.88 -4.56
C ALA A 287 -10.81 -1.42 -4.14
N SER A 288 -11.96 -0.74 -4.12
CA SER A 288 -12.09 0.57 -3.49
C SER A 288 -12.05 0.41 -1.99
N GLY A 289 -11.14 1.11 -1.30
CA GLY A 289 -10.92 0.93 0.14
C GLY A 289 -10.79 2.24 0.93
N ILE A 290 -10.67 3.39 0.26
CA ILE A 290 -10.33 4.65 0.94
C ILE A 290 -11.45 5.15 1.87
N GLU A 291 -12.72 4.92 1.53
CA GLU A 291 -13.86 5.29 2.37
C GLU A 291 -14.03 4.33 3.57
N THR A 292 -13.58 3.09 3.43
CA THR A 292 -13.75 2.04 4.46
C THR A 292 -12.56 1.94 5.40
N LEU A 293 -11.45 2.63 5.13
CA LEU A 293 -10.23 2.58 5.93
C LEU A 293 -10.51 2.90 7.41
N LEU A 294 -11.10 4.05 7.70
CA LEU A 294 -11.39 4.47 9.06
C LEU A 294 -12.47 3.61 9.75
N PRO A 295 -13.63 3.35 9.13
CA PRO A 295 -14.64 2.48 9.73
C PRO A 295 -14.13 1.10 10.13
N LEU A 296 -13.38 0.42 9.26
CA LEU A 296 -12.80 -0.90 9.56
C LEU A 296 -11.71 -0.82 10.64
N ALA A 297 -10.90 0.23 10.64
CA ALA A 297 -9.92 0.46 11.70
C ALA A 297 -10.60 0.70 13.06
N LEU A 298 -11.72 1.44 13.08
CA LEU A 298 -12.52 1.63 14.31
C LEU A 298 -13.20 0.35 14.77
N GLU A 299 -13.58 -0.55 13.88
CA GLU A 299 -14.09 -1.88 14.24
C GLU A 299 -13.05 -2.68 15.03
N LEU A 300 -11.77 -2.63 14.62
CA LEU A 300 -10.65 -3.25 15.34
C LEU A 300 -10.44 -2.65 16.75
N PHE A 301 -10.78 -1.38 16.93
CA PHE A 301 -10.81 -0.76 18.25
C PHE A 301 -12.02 -1.21 19.07
N HIS A 302 -13.23 -1.20 18.50
CA HIS A 302 -14.46 -1.55 19.22
C HIS A 302 -14.51 -3.00 19.68
N ASN A 303 -13.90 -3.92 18.91
CA ASN A 303 -13.78 -5.32 19.30
C ASN A 303 -12.59 -5.60 20.24
N GLY A 304 -11.83 -4.55 20.62
CA GLY A 304 -10.71 -4.65 21.55
C GLY A 304 -9.41 -5.21 20.96
N SER A 305 -9.32 -5.38 19.63
CA SER A 305 -8.15 -5.95 18.96
C SER A 305 -6.95 -5.00 18.96
N ILE A 306 -7.18 -3.70 18.76
CA ILE A 306 -6.12 -2.67 18.69
C ILE A 306 -6.58 -1.42 19.46
N LYS A 307 -5.66 -0.76 20.18
CA LYS A 307 -5.94 0.50 20.86
C LYS A 307 -6.17 1.64 19.88
N LEU A 308 -7.12 2.54 20.16
CA LEU A 308 -7.43 3.69 19.30
C LEU A 308 -6.20 4.57 19.02
N SER A 309 -5.37 4.84 20.05
CA SER A 309 -4.14 5.62 19.88
C SER A 309 -3.18 4.98 18.87
N LYS A 310 -3.06 3.64 18.87
CA LYS A 310 -2.20 2.92 17.93
C LYS A 310 -2.74 2.95 16.51
N ILE A 311 -4.05 2.81 16.33
CA ILE A 311 -4.71 2.96 15.03
C ILE A 311 -4.43 4.35 14.46
N ILE A 312 -4.67 5.40 15.25
CA ILE A 312 -4.44 6.79 14.82
C ILE A 312 -2.97 7.01 14.45
N GLU A 313 -2.03 6.54 15.28
CA GLU A 313 -0.59 6.61 15.01
C GLU A 313 -0.25 5.99 13.65
N CYS A 314 -0.70 4.75 13.38
CA CYS A 314 -0.43 4.03 12.13
C CYS A 314 -1.11 4.63 10.88
N MET A 315 -2.05 5.53 11.04
CA MET A 315 -2.78 6.19 9.94
C MET A 315 -2.46 7.67 9.80
N THR A 316 -1.61 8.26 10.68
CA THR A 316 -1.37 9.71 10.68
C THR A 316 0.09 10.13 10.86
N CYS A 317 0.84 9.52 11.78
CA CYS A 317 2.13 10.02 12.24
C CYS A 317 3.34 9.15 11.88
N ASN A 318 3.13 7.88 11.58
CA ASN A 318 4.20 6.94 11.25
C ASN A 318 4.63 6.99 9.80
#